data_00870c77b56e6b1ea20c7d96aabd7d77
#
_entry.id   00870c77b56e6b1ea20c7d96aabd7d77
#
_cell.length_a   1.000
_cell.length_b   1.000
_cell.length_c   1.000
_cell.angle_alpha   90.00
_cell.angle_beta   90.00
_cell.angle_gamma   90.00
#
_symmetry.space_group_name_H-M   'P 1'
#
loop_
_entity.id
_entity.type
_entity.pdbx_description
1 polymer ?
#
loop_
_entity_poly.entity_id
_entity_poly.type
_entity_poly.pdbx_seq_one_letter_code
_entity_poly.pdbx_strand_id
1 'polypeptide(L)'
;MLTLSEIEVKVNELAQKIGAPQNILPTYGYSEQTARPHVEVDSWAYYYVVAQSGQEVSRYTTRDIDQLLYKIFADVTFGFSVRYAEENHIENEDIRRLAFQRQVELLTLLSPQWGVRGFHEHAQILKQAPFDDDGSLRAVYWKSLRDQGYSVARANQMAHEKYPYPKEPKG
;
A
#
# COMPACT_ATOMS: atom_id res chain seq x y z
N MET A 1 6.20 -27.79 -4.44
CA MET A 1 6.19 -26.46 -3.78
C MET A 1 7.59 -26.14 -3.32
N LEU A 2 7.98 -24.86 -3.31
CA LEU A 2 9.27 -24.42 -2.76
C LEU A 2 9.24 -24.50 -1.25
N THR A 3 10.39 -24.78 -0.65
CA THR A 3 10.61 -24.71 0.80
C THR A 3 10.71 -23.24 1.26
N LEU A 4 10.58 -22.99 2.56
CA LEU A 4 10.77 -21.65 3.14
C LEU A 4 12.13 -21.05 2.79
N SER A 5 13.22 -21.85 2.84
CA SER A 5 14.55 -21.37 2.48
C SER A 5 14.68 -20.98 1.01
N GLU A 6 14.07 -21.73 0.09
CA GLU A 6 14.06 -21.37 -1.33
C GLU A 6 13.25 -20.11 -1.62
N ILE A 7 12.16 -19.91 -0.88
CA ILE A 7 11.37 -18.67 -0.95
C ILE A 7 12.17 -17.48 -0.44
N GLU A 8 12.82 -17.64 0.71
CA GLU A 8 13.68 -16.61 1.31
C GLU A 8 14.79 -16.16 0.36
N VAL A 9 15.47 -17.10 -0.31
CA VAL A 9 16.48 -16.78 -1.32
C VAL A 9 15.88 -15.94 -2.44
N LYS A 10 14.74 -16.35 -3.00
CA LYS A 10 14.06 -15.59 -4.07
C LYS A 10 13.63 -14.21 -3.63
N VAL A 11 13.08 -14.06 -2.43
CA VAL A 11 12.69 -12.76 -1.89
C VAL A 11 13.90 -11.86 -1.71
N ASN A 12 15.01 -12.39 -1.19
CA ASN A 12 16.24 -11.63 -1.02
C ASN A 12 16.85 -11.15 -2.35
N GLU A 13 16.85 -12.01 -3.37
CA GLU A 13 17.31 -11.65 -4.73
C GLU A 13 16.47 -10.51 -5.34
N LEU A 14 15.15 -10.57 -5.20
CA LEU A 14 14.25 -9.54 -5.67
C LEU A 14 14.39 -8.25 -4.84
N ALA A 15 14.49 -8.36 -3.52
CA ALA A 15 14.68 -7.23 -2.61
C ALA A 15 15.94 -6.42 -2.95
N GLN A 16 17.05 -7.09 -3.30
CA GLN A 16 18.29 -6.45 -3.72
C GLN A 16 18.10 -5.57 -4.97
N LYS A 17 17.27 -5.98 -5.92
CA LYS A 17 17.00 -5.22 -7.17
C LYS A 17 16.39 -3.84 -6.90
N ILE A 18 15.65 -3.70 -5.82
CA ILE A 18 14.97 -2.44 -5.44
C ILE A 18 15.55 -1.80 -4.19
N GLY A 19 16.64 -2.34 -3.64
CA GLY A 19 17.30 -1.84 -2.43
C GLY A 19 16.45 -2.00 -1.16
N ALA A 20 15.59 -3.01 -1.10
CA ALA A 20 14.75 -3.26 0.07
C ALA A 20 15.57 -3.85 1.23
N PRO A 21 15.59 -3.20 2.42
CA PRO A 21 16.33 -3.73 3.57
C PRO A 21 15.60 -4.93 4.21
N GLN A 22 16.36 -5.78 4.88
CA GLN A 22 15.86 -7.04 5.47
C GLN A 22 14.74 -6.84 6.51
N ASN A 23 14.76 -5.74 7.24
CA ASN A 23 13.79 -5.47 8.32
C ASN A 23 12.36 -5.21 7.83
N ILE A 24 12.16 -4.94 6.54
CA ILE A 24 10.81 -4.78 5.94
C ILE A 24 10.34 -6.01 5.18
N LEU A 25 11.20 -7.02 5.01
CA LEU A 25 10.83 -8.29 4.39
C LEU A 25 10.10 -9.18 5.40
N PRO A 26 9.31 -10.15 4.94
CA PRO A 26 8.65 -11.09 5.86
C PRO A 26 9.66 -11.96 6.62
N THR A 27 9.23 -12.55 7.71
CA THR A 27 9.90 -13.69 8.35
C THR A 27 9.42 -15.00 7.73
N TYR A 28 10.12 -16.10 8.00
CA TYR A 28 9.84 -17.40 7.38
C TYR A 28 9.62 -18.46 8.46
N GLY A 29 8.40 -19.02 8.50
CA GLY A 29 8.02 -20.08 9.43
C GLY A 29 7.72 -19.63 10.86
N TYR A 30 7.83 -18.36 11.19
CA TYR A 30 7.49 -17.81 12.50
C TYR A 30 6.97 -16.37 12.42
N SER A 31 6.11 -15.99 13.35
CA SER A 31 5.58 -14.65 13.50
C SER A 31 6.27 -13.91 14.65
N GLU A 32 6.64 -12.65 14.44
CA GLU A 32 7.13 -11.75 15.50
C GLU A 32 5.99 -11.14 16.33
N GLN A 33 4.73 -11.36 15.95
CA GLN A 33 3.54 -10.80 16.60
C GLN A 33 3.49 -9.27 16.66
N THR A 34 4.19 -8.61 15.72
CA THR A 34 4.34 -7.14 15.61
C THR A 34 3.65 -6.56 14.39
N ALA A 35 2.73 -7.30 13.78
CA ALA A 35 2.16 -7.03 12.46
C ALA A 35 3.17 -7.15 11.30
N ARG A 36 4.43 -7.54 11.55
CA ARG A 36 5.35 -7.93 10.47
C ARG A 36 4.85 -9.20 9.82
N PRO A 37 4.70 -9.23 8.49
CA PRO A 37 4.26 -10.43 7.80
C PRO A 37 5.25 -11.58 7.94
N HIS A 38 4.74 -12.81 7.85
CA HIS A 38 5.56 -14.01 7.73
C HIS A 38 5.01 -14.95 6.66
N VAL A 39 5.89 -15.78 6.13
CA VAL A 39 5.56 -16.80 5.14
C VAL A 39 5.50 -18.15 5.83
N GLU A 40 4.42 -18.91 5.56
CA GLU A 40 4.26 -20.31 5.93
C GLU A 40 4.11 -21.16 4.68
N VAL A 41 4.51 -22.42 4.74
CA VAL A 41 4.37 -23.41 3.65
C VAL A 41 3.96 -24.75 4.24
N ASP A 42 3.00 -25.39 3.61
CA ASP A 42 2.67 -26.80 3.87
C ASP A 42 2.59 -27.60 2.55
N SER A 43 2.05 -28.81 2.58
CA SER A 43 1.90 -29.64 1.38
C SER A 43 0.86 -29.12 0.39
N TRP A 44 0.04 -28.15 0.76
CA TRP A 44 -1.12 -27.69 0.00
C TRP A 44 -0.94 -26.30 -0.59
N ALA A 45 -0.31 -25.37 0.17
CA ALA A 45 -0.26 -23.97 -0.21
C ALA A 45 0.94 -23.23 0.40
N TYR A 46 1.15 -22.04 -0.14
CA TYR A 46 1.91 -20.95 0.45
C TYR A 46 0.95 -20.01 1.17
N TYR A 47 1.38 -19.48 2.30
CA TYR A 47 0.60 -18.51 3.08
C TYR A 47 1.45 -17.29 3.37
N TYR A 48 0.84 -16.12 3.20
CA TYR A 48 1.41 -14.84 3.63
C TYR A 48 0.51 -14.28 4.72
N VAL A 49 1.03 -14.25 5.94
CA VAL A 49 0.22 -14.05 7.15
C VAL A 49 0.70 -12.83 7.90
N VAL A 50 -0.23 -12.03 8.38
CA VAL A 50 0.00 -10.95 9.33
C VAL A 50 -0.62 -11.31 10.66
N ALA A 51 0.17 -11.31 11.73
CA ALA A 51 -0.30 -11.57 13.08
C ALA A 51 0.22 -10.51 14.05
N GLN A 52 -0.62 -10.11 14.99
CA GLN A 52 -0.30 -9.13 16.01
C GLN A 52 -0.93 -9.51 17.34
N SER A 53 -0.13 -9.48 18.42
CA SER A 53 -0.60 -9.71 19.79
C SER A 53 -1.42 -11.00 19.96
N GLY A 54 -0.98 -12.10 19.33
CA GLY A 54 -1.64 -13.40 19.39
C GLY A 54 -2.85 -13.57 18.47
N GLN A 55 -3.16 -12.56 17.64
CA GLN A 55 -4.28 -12.61 16.68
C GLN A 55 -3.77 -12.60 15.24
N GLU A 56 -4.34 -13.46 14.40
CA GLU A 56 -4.15 -13.39 12.96
C GLU A 56 -5.01 -12.25 12.41
N VAL A 57 -4.35 -11.26 11.81
CA VAL A 57 -4.99 -10.09 11.21
C VAL A 57 -5.42 -10.35 9.77
N SER A 58 -4.56 -11.05 9.02
CA SER A 58 -4.85 -11.43 7.64
C SER A 58 -4.06 -12.67 7.22
N ARG A 59 -4.63 -13.44 6.29
CA ARG A 59 -4.01 -14.60 5.65
C ARG A 59 -4.30 -14.59 4.15
N TYR A 60 -3.26 -14.49 3.36
CA TYR A 60 -3.33 -14.73 1.92
C TYR A 60 -2.84 -16.13 1.62
N THR A 61 -3.57 -16.88 0.80
CA THR A 61 -3.27 -18.28 0.47
C THR A 61 -3.18 -18.47 -1.03
N THR A 62 -2.13 -19.13 -1.50
CA THR A 62 -1.96 -19.45 -2.92
C THR A 62 -1.14 -20.73 -3.10
N ARG A 63 -1.29 -21.38 -4.26
CA ARG A 63 -0.42 -22.48 -4.72
C ARG A 63 0.64 -22.04 -5.72
N ASP A 64 0.55 -20.81 -6.16
CA ASP A 64 1.42 -20.23 -7.17
C ASP A 64 2.49 -19.37 -6.49
N ILE A 65 3.75 -19.69 -6.74
CA ILE A 65 4.88 -18.96 -6.19
C ILE A 65 4.96 -17.53 -6.70
N ASP A 66 4.59 -17.26 -7.96
CA ASP A 66 4.59 -15.91 -8.51
C ASP A 66 3.54 -15.05 -7.80
N GLN A 67 2.37 -15.61 -7.51
CA GLN A 67 1.33 -14.93 -6.74
C GLN A 67 1.77 -14.61 -5.30
N LEU A 68 2.50 -15.53 -4.65
CA LEU A 68 3.07 -15.26 -3.33
C LEU A 68 4.10 -14.13 -3.38
N LEU A 69 5.05 -14.21 -4.31
CA LEU A 69 6.10 -13.20 -4.47
C LEU A 69 5.49 -11.84 -4.83
N TYR A 70 4.52 -11.81 -5.74
CA TYR A 70 3.78 -10.58 -6.04
C TYR A 70 3.15 -9.98 -4.77
N LYS A 71 2.44 -10.79 -3.97
CA LYS A 71 1.81 -10.29 -2.72
C LYS A 71 2.83 -9.70 -1.75
N ILE A 72 3.96 -10.37 -1.55
CA ILE A 72 5.06 -9.88 -0.73
C ILE A 72 5.55 -8.52 -1.25
N PHE A 73 5.85 -8.44 -2.55
CA PHE A 73 6.44 -7.22 -3.11
C PHE A 73 5.43 -6.11 -3.38
N ALA A 74 4.14 -6.41 -3.52
CA ALA A 74 3.10 -5.39 -3.49
C ALA A 74 3.10 -4.64 -2.15
N ASP A 75 3.21 -5.36 -1.02
CA ASP A 75 3.28 -4.74 0.30
C ASP A 75 4.61 -3.99 0.53
N VAL A 76 5.75 -4.59 0.18
CA VAL A 76 7.08 -3.98 0.32
C VAL A 76 7.19 -2.70 -0.53
N THR A 77 6.82 -2.75 -1.80
CA THR A 77 6.91 -1.60 -2.70
C THR A 77 5.92 -0.50 -2.35
N PHE A 78 4.76 -0.85 -1.80
CA PHE A 78 3.80 0.14 -1.30
C PHE A 78 4.41 0.99 -0.19
N GLY A 79 5.03 0.38 0.82
CA GLY A 79 5.72 1.09 1.89
C GLY A 79 6.81 2.04 1.39
N PHE A 80 7.63 1.58 0.44
CA PHE A 80 8.63 2.44 -0.21
C PHE A 80 8.02 3.61 -0.95
N SER A 81 6.94 3.35 -1.67
CA SER A 81 6.31 4.35 -2.53
C SER A 81 5.62 5.44 -1.72
N VAL A 82 5.00 5.07 -0.59
CA VAL A 82 4.41 6.05 0.35
C VAL A 82 5.49 6.94 0.93
N ARG A 83 6.59 6.35 1.44
CA ARG A 83 7.72 7.14 1.98
C ARG A 83 8.31 8.08 0.93
N TYR A 84 8.53 7.58 -0.29
CA TYR A 84 9.03 8.41 -1.39
C TYR A 84 8.08 9.58 -1.69
N ALA A 85 6.77 9.34 -1.69
CA ALA A 85 5.77 10.38 -1.94
C ALA A 85 5.71 11.40 -0.79
N GLU A 86 5.90 10.99 0.46
CA GLU A 86 5.99 11.88 1.62
C GLU A 86 7.24 12.79 1.54
N GLU A 87 8.39 12.22 1.18
CA GLU A 87 9.67 12.93 1.06
C GLU A 87 9.70 13.89 -0.15
N ASN A 88 8.91 13.61 -1.19
CA ASN A 88 8.83 14.39 -2.43
C ASN A 88 7.45 15.02 -2.65
N HIS A 89 6.76 15.34 -1.55
CA HIS A 89 5.39 15.85 -1.60
C HIS A 89 5.26 17.09 -2.51
N ILE A 90 4.27 17.05 -3.38
CA ILE A 90 3.89 18.18 -4.24
C ILE A 90 2.68 18.86 -3.61
N GLU A 91 2.83 20.15 -3.31
CA GLU A 91 1.78 20.93 -2.67
C GLU A 91 0.50 20.96 -3.55
N ASN A 92 -0.65 20.77 -2.90
CA ASN A 92 -1.95 20.70 -3.54
C ASN A 92 -2.13 19.55 -4.56
N GLU A 93 -1.41 18.46 -4.36
CA GLU A 93 -1.64 17.21 -5.08
C GLU A 93 -1.94 16.06 -4.10
N ASP A 94 -2.80 15.15 -4.52
CA ASP A 94 -3.04 13.89 -3.78
C ASP A 94 -1.76 13.05 -3.77
N ILE A 95 -1.24 12.78 -2.59
CA ILE A 95 0.01 12.02 -2.38
C ILE A 95 0.01 10.66 -3.11
N ARG A 96 -1.17 10.06 -3.30
CA ARG A 96 -1.33 8.79 -4.01
C ARG A 96 -0.89 8.86 -5.48
N ARG A 97 -0.90 10.06 -6.11
CA ARG A 97 -0.40 10.21 -7.49
C ARG A 97 1.04 9.75 -7.58
N LEU A 98 1.88 10.29 -6.73
CA LEU A 98 3.30 9.98 -6.71
C LEU A 98 3.56 8.58 -6.15
N ALA A 99 2.84 8.18 -5.09
CA ALA A 99 2.97 6.85 -4.50
C ALA A 99 2.60 5.74 -5.49
N PHE A 100 1.49 5.84 -6.20
CA PHE A 100 1.06 4.84 -7.19
C PHE A 100 2.01 4.76 -8.38
N GLN A 101 2.46 5.90 -8.89
CA GLN A 101 3.47 5.92 -9.96
C GLN A 101 4.73 5.20 -9.51
N ARG A 102 5.27 5.55 -8.33
CA ARG A 102 6.50 4.96 -7.81
C ARG A 102 6.37 3.46 -7.57
N GLN A 103 5.23 3.00 -7.06
CA GLN A 103 4.99 1.57 -6.86
C GLN A 103 4.99 0.79 -8.17
N VAL A 104 4.33 1.31 -9.22
CA VAL A 104 4.32 0.67 -10.55
C VAL A 104 5.73 0.61 -11.13
N GLU A 105 6.55 1.65 -10.97
CA GLU A 105 7.97 1.65 -11.38
C GLU A 105 8.75 0.52 -10.68
N LEU A 106 8.64 0.42 -9.35
CA LEU A 106 9.35 -0.61 -8.56
C LEU A 106 8.88 -2.02 -8.92
N LEU A 107 7.56 -2.23 -9.05
CA LEU A 107 7.01 -3.53 -9.47
C LEU A 107 7.47 -3.90 -10.88
N THR A 108 7.56 -2.93 -11.79
CA THR A 108 8.04 -3.15 -13.17
C THR A 108 9.51 -3.57 -13.19
N LEU A 109 10.35 -3.00 -12.32
CA LEU A 109 11.75 -3.41 -12.16
C LEU A 109 11.89 -4.87 -11.70
N LEU A 110 10.95 -5.35 -10.89
CA LEU A 110 10.94 -6.74 -10.43
C LEU A 110 10.38 -7.70 -11.49
N SER A 111 9.28 -7.32 -12.12
CA SER A 111 8.64 -8.04 -13.22
C SER A 111 7.72 -7.09 -14.02
N PRO A 112 7.84 -7.03 -15.36
CA PRO A 112 6.94 -6.21 -16.16
C PRO A 112 5.46 -6.56 -15.95
N GLN A 113 5.12 -7.84 -15.75
CA GLN A 113 3.75 -8.29 -15.47
C GLN A 113 3.24 -7.77 -14.13
N TRP A 114 4.10 -7.67 -13.13
CA TRP A 114 3.75 -7.11 -11.82
C TRP A 114 3.47 -5.61 -11.90
N GLY A 115 4.23 -4.88 -12.72
CA GLY A 115 3.96 -3.47 -12.99
C GLY A 115 2.59 -3.25 -13.62
N VAL A 116 2.24 -4.04 -14.63
CA VAL A 116 0.92 -4.00 -15.28
C VAL A 116 -0.20 -4.34 -14.28
N ARG A 117 0.00 -5.38 -13.47
CA ARG A 117 -0.96 -5.77 -12.44
C ARG A 117 -1.17 -4.66 -11.41
N GLY A 118 -0.09 -4.09 -10.88
CA GLY A 118 -0.14 -2.99 -9.91
C GLY A 118 -0.87 -1.77 -10.49
N PHE A 119 -0.60 -1.41 -11.74
CA PHE A 119 -1.32 -0.34 -12.42
C PHE A 119 -2.83 -0.61 -12.48
N HIS A 120 -3.26 -1.82 -12.83
CA HIS A 120 -4.68 -2.16 -12.86
C HIS A 120 -5.32 -2.17 -11.47
N GLU A 121 -4.61 -2.65 -10.44
CA GLU A 121 -5.10 -2.60 -9.05
C GLU A 121 -5.29 -1.15 -8.59
N HIS A 122 -4.36 -0.25 -8.88
CA HIS A 122 -4.53 1.19 -8.62
C HIS A 122 -5.72 1.79 -9.36
N ALA A 123 -5.93 1.42 -10.62
CA ALA A 123 -7.08 1.89 -11.40
C ALA A 123 -8.42 1.46 -10.75
N GLN A 124 -8.50 0.26 -10.18
CA GLN A 124 -9.70 -0.18 -9.44
C GLN A 124 -9.90 0.62 -8.14
N ILE A 125 -8.83 0.92 -7.40
CA ILE A 125 -8.91 1.78 -6.21
C ILE A 125 -9.43 3.17 -6.60
N LEU A 126 -8.91 3.74 -7.69
CA LEU A 126 -9.29 5.08 -8.14
C LEU A 126 -10.72 5.18 -8.68
N LYS A 127 -11.33 4.07 -9.10
CA LYS A 127 -12.77 4.04 -9.43
C LYS A 127 -13.64 4.26 -8.20
N GLN A 128 -13.21 3.76 -7.03
CA GLN A 128 -13.95 3.89 -5.77
C GLN A 128 -13.57 5.15 -4.99
N ALA A 129 -12.31 5.54 -5.07
CA ALA A 129 -11.73 6.68 -4.37
C ALA A 129 -10.83 7.49 -5.32
N PRO A 130 -11.40 8.35 -6.19
CA PRO A 130 -10.64 9.18 -7.11
C PRO A 130 -9.59 10.05 -6.41
N PHE A 131 -8.59 10.53 -7.14
CA PHE A 131 -7.62 11.46 -6.58
C PHE A 131 -8.31 12.72 -6.06
N ASP A 132 -7.92 13.17 -4.87
CA ASP A 132 -8.47 14.32 -4.17
C ASP A 132 -7.38 15.36 -3.91
N ASP A 133 -7.05 16.14 -4.93
CA ASP A 133 -6.00 17.15 -4.84
C ASP A 133 -6.34 18.28 -3.86
N ASP A 134 -7.63 18.51 -3.58
CA ASP A 134 -8.10 19.51 -2.62
C ASP A 134 -8.18 18.99 -1.17
N GLY A 135 -7.86 17.74 -0.91
CA GLY A 135 -8.02 17.13 0.42
C GLY A 135 -7.25 17.84 1.52
N SER A 136 -6.01 18.25 1.26
CA SER A 136 -5.19 19.01 2.21
C SER A 136 -5.73 20.42 2.46
N LEU A 137 -6.17 21.11 1.41
CA LEU A 137 -6.78 22.45 1.51
C LEU A 137 -8.09 22.38 2.30
N ARG A 138 -8.90 21.36 2.06
CA ARG A 138 -10.13 21.11 2.80
C ARG A 138 -9.84 20.89 4.29
N ALA A 139 -8.84 20.09 4.63
CA ALA A 139 -8.45 19.81 6.01
C ALA A 139 -7.95 21.06 6.75
N VAL A 140 -7.09 21.85 6.12
CA VAL A 140 -6.60 23.12 6.67
C VAL A 140 -7.74 24.12 6.90
N TYR A 141 -8.64 24.27 5.94
CA TYR A 141 -9.78 25.16 6.08
C TYR A 141 -10.75 24.67 7.17
N TRP A 142 -11.03 23.38 7.25
CA TRP A 142 -11.82 22.77 8.31
C TRP A 142 -11.23 23.10 9.69
N LYS A 143 -9.92 22.91 9.85
CA LYS A 143 -9.22 23.24 11.10
C LYS A 143 -9.36 24.71 11.47
N SER A 144 -9.19 25.62 10.51
CA SER A 144 -9.34 27.06 10.76
C SER A 144 -10.76 27.44 11.23
N LEU A 145 -11.79 26.78 10.67
CA LEU A 145 -13.18 26.96 11.14
C LEU A 145 -13.39 26.44 12.55
N ARG A 146 -12.79 25.29 12.90
CA ARG A 146 -12.84 24.76 14.26
C ARG A 146 -12.16 25.70 15.28
N ASP A 147 -11.04 26.28 14.91
CA ASP A 147 -10.30 27.25 15.74
C ASP A 147 -11.12 28.56 15.94
N GLN A 148 -11.98 28.91 14.99
CA GLN A 148 -12.93 30.03 15.09
C GLN A 148 -14.20 29.69 15.89
N GLY A 149 -14.36 28.44 16.39
CA GLY A 149 -15.46 28.03 17.25
C GLY A 149 -16.68 27.44 16.52
N TYR A 150 -16.61 27.24 15.20
CA TYR A 150 -17.68 26.53 14.50
C TYR A 150 -17.84 25.09 14.98
N SER A 151 -19.05 24.58 15.01
CA SER A 151 -19.31 23.17 15.33
C SER A 151 -18.67 22.24 14.28
N VAL A 152 -18.42 20.97 14.65
CA VAL A 152 -17.89 19.95 13.72
C VAL A 152 -18.77 19.86 12.48
N ALA A 153 -20.08 19.78 12.65
CA ALA A 153 -21.04 19.65 11.53
C ALA A 153 -20.98 20.87 10.60
N ARG A 154 -20.94 22.10 11.16
CA ARG A 154 -20.88 23.31 10.35
C ARG A 154 -19.56 23.48 9.64
N ALA A 155 -18.44 23.20 10.33
CA ALA A 155 -17.10 23.23 9.76
C ALA A 155 -16.98 22.22 8.59
N ASN A 156 -17.51 21.00 8.77
CA ASN A 156 -17.55 20.00 7.68
C ASN A 156 -18.34 20.49 6.48
N GLN A 157 -19.54 21.01 6.70
CA GLN A 157 -20.39 21.55 5.62
C GLN A 157 -19.62 22.61 4.83
N MET A 158 -19.11 23.65 5.52
CA MET A 158 -18.41 24.77 4.89
C MET A 158 -17.12 24.32 4.13
N ALA A 159 -16.38 23.36 4.72
CA ALA A 159 -15.18 22.83 4.09
C ALA A 159 -15.48 22.08 2.79
N HIS A 160 -16.56 21.28 2.76
CA HIS A 160 -16.99 20.57 1.57
C HIS A 160 -17.68 21.46 0.51
N GLU A 161 -18.34 22.54 0.94
CA GLU A 161 -18.87 23.54 0.01
C GLU A 161 -17.75 24.28 -0.72
N LYS A 162 -16.65 24.60 0.01
CA LYS A 162 -15.51 25.32 -0.56
C LYS A 162 -14.57 24.42 -1.38
N TYR A 163 -14.32 23.22 -0.90
CA TYR A 163 -13.46 22.22 -1.51
C TYR A 163 -14.23 20.89 -1.61
N PRO A 164 -15.08 20.72 -2.63
CA PRO A 164 -15.90 19.53 -2.77
C PRO A 164 -15.04 18.27 -3.04
N TYR A 165 -15.56 17.11 -2.65
CA TYR A 165 -14.94 15.86 -3.07
C TYR A 165 -14.95 15.72 -4.60
N PRO A 166 -13.91 15.07 -5.17
CA PRO A 166 -13.91 14.78 -6.60
C PRO A 166 -15.14 13.94 -6.95
N LYS A 167 -15.80 14.31 -8.04
CA LYS A 167 -16.92 13.53 -8.56
C LYS A 167 -16.37 12.22 -9.11
N GLU A 168 -17.08 11.11 -8.86
CA GLU A 168 -16.77 9.85 -9.52
C GLU A 168 -16.64 10.07 -11.03
N PRO A 169 -15.62 9.48 -11.68
CA PRO A 169 -15.53 9.55 -13.12
C PRO A 169 -16.84 8.99 -13.69
N LYS A 170 -17.55 9.81 -14.45
CA LYS A 170 -18.73 9.34 -15.18
C LYS A 170 -18.25 8.19 -16.08
N GLY A 171 -18.76 6.99 -15.80
CA GLY A 171 -18.45 5.76 -16.51
C GLY A 171 -18.70 5.83 -17.99
#